data_552aabb7f9a3fa05b2c4987a50acf99c
#
_entry.id   552aabb7f9a3fa05b2c4987a50acf99c
#
_cell.length_a   1.000
_cell.length_b   1.000
_cell.length_c   1.000
_cell.angle_alpha   90.00
_cell.angle_beta   90.00
_cell.angle_gamma   90.00
#
_symmetry.space_group_name_H-M   'P 1'
#
loop_
_entity.id
_entity.type
_entity.pdbx_description
1 polymer ?
#
loop_
_entity_poly.entity_id
_entity_poly.type
_entity_poly.pdbx_seq_one_letter_code
_entity_poly.pdbx_strand_id
1 'polypeptide(L)'
;MSMAARKPGLTPTGRSPVDVKASLGLIVLSGDYLRVHFALMTAAAAAAIDRRVVFFVTMDAIPLLVGCEGWRQLDGASRDDDMKARGVADIETLLDACRALDVSFIVCESGLRATRWDADSLRDDTDIEVAGLVTLIHAIDHGEMVSF
;
A
#
# COMPACT_ATOMS: atom_id res chain seq x y z
N MET A 1 2.59 46.07 3.93
CA MET A 1 2.28 45.61 3.87
C MET A 1 2.04 45.13 3.74
N SER A 2 2.06 44.84 3.66
CA SER A 2 1.61 44.11 3.35
C SER A 2 1.56 43.54 3.23
N MET A 3 1.65 43.13 3.20
CA MET A 3 1.32 42.38 2.87
C MET A 3 0.89 41.83 2.88
N ALA A 4 0.90 41.84 2.94
CA ALA A 4 0.28 41.20 2.72
C ALA A 4 -0.06 40.74 2.37
N ALA A 5 -0.10 41.01 2.30
CA ALA A 5 -0.55 40.49 1.71
C ALA A 5 -0.53 39.98 1.29
N ARG A 6 -0.32 39.73 1.33
CA ARG A 6 -0.43 39.00 0.80
C ARG A 6 -0.65 38.39 0.83
N LYS A 7 -0.60 38.11 0.94
CA LYS A 7 -0.97 37.45 0.77
C LYS A 7 -1.65 37.01 0.68
N PRO A 8 -2.03 37.19 0.79
CA PRO A 8 -2.61 36.59 0.51
C PRO A 8 -2.94 36.09 -0.24
N GLY A 9 -2.95 35.82 -0.45
CA GLY A 9 -3.14 35.09 -1.23
C GLY A 9 -2.79 34.58 -1.86
N LEU A 10 -2.35 34.44 -1.90
CA LEU A 10 -1.84 33.78 -2.53
C LEU A 10 -2.24 32.87 -2.67
N THR A 11 -2.66 32.82 -2.32
CA THR A 11 -3.14 32.23 -2.56
C THR A 11 -3.78 31.61 -2.73
N PRO A 12 -4.02 31.43 -2.56
CA PRO A 12 -4.61 30.63 -2.65
C PRO A 12 -5.06 30.15 -3.32
N THR A 13 -4.72 30.49 -3.43
CA THR A 13 -5.25 30.17 -4.15
C THR A 13 -5.66 29.26 -4.56
N GLY A 14 -6.02 29.63 -4.24
CA GLY A 14 -6.65 28.65 -5.06
C GLY A 14 -5.76 27.53 -5.34
N ARG A 15 -6.28 26.48 -5.21
CA ARG A 15 -5.59 25.26 -5.54
C ARG A 15 -5.39 25.20 -7.03
N SER A 16 -4.19 25.17 -7.41
CA SER A 16 -3.84 24.89 -8.79
C SER A 16 -4.12 23.44 -9.12
N PRO A 17 -4.48 23.11 -10.38
CA PRO A 17 -4.54 21.71 -10.82
C PRO A 17 -3.22 20.98 -10.64
N VAL A 18 -2.10 21.70 -10.54
CA VAL A 18 -0.79 21.09 -10.30
C VAL A 18 -0.54 20.77 -8.84
N ASP A 19 -1.48 21.11 -7.98
CA ASP A 19 -1.37 20.82 -6.56
C ASP A 19 -1.77 19.36 -6.30
N VAL A 20 -1.06 18.45 -6.96
CA VAL A 20 -1.26 17.02 -6.88
C VAL A 20 -0.50 16.49 -5.67
N LYS A 21 -1.16 15.69 -4.87
CA LYS A 21 -0.53 15.08 -3.70
C LYS A 21 0.58 14.14 -4.12
N ALA A 22 1.68 14.15 -3.39
CA ALA A 22 2.81 13.26 -3.65
C ALA A 22 2.38 11.79 -3.53
N SER A 23 2.93 10.95 -4.41
CA SER A 23 2.71 9.51 -4.34
C SER A 23 3.27 8.93 -3.06
N LEU A 24 2.70 7.83 -2.60
CA LEU A 24 3.14 7.12 -1.41
C LEU A 24 3.49 5.69 -1.79
N GLY A 25 4.74 5.31 -1.54
CA GLY A 25 5.20 3.93 -1.69
C GLY A 25 5.26 3.26 -0.33
N LEU A 26 4.60 2.13 -0.18
CA LEU A 26 4.64 1.34 1.05
C LEU A 26 5.42 0.07 0.77
N ILE A 27 6.55 -0.10 1.45
CA ILE A 27 7.39 -1.29 1.32
C ILE A 27 7.05 -2.21 2.49
N VAL A 28 6.44 -3.36 2.18
CA VAL A 28 5.99 -4.31 3.19
C VAL A 28 6.83 -5.57 3.06
N LEU A 29 7.68 -5.78 4.05
CA LEU A 29 8.63 -6.90 4.05
C LEU A 29 8.48 -7.79 5.27
N SER A 30 7.81 -7.34 6.30
CA SER A 30 7.63 -8.11 7.53
C SER A 30 6.53 -9.16 7.37
N GLY A 31 6.77 -10.35 7.93
CA GLY A 31 5.77 -11.40 8.03
C GLY A 31 4.84 -11.25 9.23
N ASP A 32 4.93 -10.16 9.97
CA ASP A 32 4.08 -9.92 11.13
C ASP A 32 2.72 -9.37 10.70
N TYR A 33 1.65 -10.02 11.15
CA TYR A 33 0.29 -9.65 10.80
C TYR A 33 -0.03 -8.19 11.09
N LEU A 34 0.35 -7.69 12.27
CA LEU A 34 0.01 -6.31 12.64
C LEU A 34 0.67 -5.28 11.72
N ARG A 35 1.92 -5.54 11.31
CA ARG A 35 2.59 -4.65 10.38
C ARG A 35 1.94 -4.65 9.01
N VAL A 36 1.60 -5.83 8.51
CA VAL A 36 0.93 -5.98 7.22
C VAL A 36 -0.47 -5.35 7.26
N HIS A 37 -1.21 -5.62 8.31
CA HIS A 37 -2.54 -5.05 8.50
C HIS A 37 -2.48 -3.52 8.53
N PHE A 38 -1.54 -2.97 9.28
CA PHE A 38 -1.40 -1.52 9.39
C PHE A 38 -0.93 -0.89 8.07
N ALA A 39 -0.09 -1.58 7.32
CA ALA A 39 0.31 -1.13 5.98
C ALA A 39 -0.91 -1.03 5.05
N LEU A 40 -1.81 -2.02 5.09
CA LEU A 40 -3.04 -1.97 4.29
C LEU A 40 -3.97 -0.84 4.75
N MET A 41 -4.09 -0.61 6.05
CA MET A 41 -4.87 0.52 6.57
C MET A 41 -4.28 1.84 6.08
N THR A 42 -2.96 1.97 6.11
CA THR A 42 -2.26 3.16 5.63
C THR A 42 -2.51 3.37 4.14
N ALA A 43 -2.42 2.30 3.35
CA ALA A 43 -2.67 2.36 1.91
C ALA A 43 -4.11 2.83 1.62
N ALA A 44 -5.09 2.22 2.27
CA ALA A 44 -6.49 2.57 2.07
C ALA A 44 -6.76 4.03 2.48
N ALA A 45 -6.22 4.46 3.61
CA ALA A 45 -6.40 5.82 4.09
C ALA A 45 -5.79 6.85 3.14
N ALA A 46 -4.57 6.60 2.67
CA ALA A 46 -3.90 7.52 1.75
C ALA A 46 -4.64 7.59 0.41
N ALA A 47 -5.08 6.44 -0.11
CA ALA A 47 -5.84 6.41 -1.36
C ALA A 47 -7.20 7.10 -1.22
N ALA A 48 -7.82 6.99 -0.07
CA ALA A 48 -9.12 7.64 0.19
C ALA A 48 -9.03 9.18 0.19
N ILE A 49 -7.84 9.74 0.40
CA ILE A 49 -7.62 11.19 0.29
C ILE A 49 -6.92 11.55 -1.03
N ASP A 50 -7.09 10.71 -2.04
CA ASP A 50 -6.63 10.93 -3.42
C ASP A 50 -5.11 10.94 -3.59
N ARG A 51 -4.37 10.26 -2.72
CA ARG A 51 -2.96 10.00 -2.98
C ARG A 51 -2.82 8.76 -3.85
N ARG A 52 -1.91 8.81 -4.79
CA ARG A 52 -1.52 7.62 -5.54
C ARG A 52 -0.67 6.74 -4.63
N VAL A 53 -1.08 5.49 -4.46
CA VAL A 53 -0.40 4.57 -3.54
C VAL A 53 0.15 3.39 -4.33
N VAL A 54 1.41 3.05 -4.08
CA VAL A 54 2.05 1.83 -4.58
C VAL A 54 2.36 0.96 -3.37
N PHE A 55 1.78 -0.22 -3.33
CA PHE A 55 1.94 -1.20 -2.26
C PHE A 55 2.90 -2.28 -2.75
N PHE A 56 4.13 -2.23 -2.26
CA PHE A 56 5.22 -3.10 -2.70
C PHE A 56 5.47 -4.17 -1.65
N VAL A 57 5.26 -5.43 -2.03
CA VAL A 57 5.34 -6.56 -1.11
C VAL A 57 6.58 -7.37 -1.42
N THR A 58 7.35 -7.70 -0.39
CA THR A 58 8.57 -8.49 -0.54
C THR A 58 8.79 -9.43 0.65
N MET A 59 9.70 -10.35 0.50
CA MET A 59 10.18 -11.27 1.56
C MET A 59 9.01 -11.92 2.32
N ASP A 60 9.03 -11.82 3.65
CA ASP A 60 8.08 -12.54 4.50
C ASP A 60 6.65 -12.00 4.44
N ALA A 61 6.44 -10.86 3.78
CA ALA A 61 5.09 -10.34 3.56
C ALA A 61 4.41 -10.91 2.30
N ILE A 62 5.14 -11.61 1.45
CA ILE A 62 4.59 -12.15 0.19
C ILE A 62 3.34 -13.02 0.41
N PRO A 63 3.22 -13.82 1.47
CA PRO A 63 2.00 -14.58 1.72
C PRO A 63 0.71 -13.76 1.69
N LEU A 64 0.76 -12.47 1.97
CA LEU A 64 -0.40 -11.59 1.86
C LEU A 64 -1.09 -11.72 0.50
N LEU A 65 -0.29 -11.86 -0.56
CA LEU A 65 -0.78 -11.87 -1.93
C LEU A 65 -0.73 -13.26 -2.58
N VAL A 66 -0.55 -14.32 -1.80
CA VAL A 66 -0.55 -15.70 -2.28
C VAL A 66 -1.93 -16.29 -2.17
N GLY A 67 -2.53 -16.66 -3.30
CA GLY A 67 -3.87 -17.24 -3.31
C GLY A 67 -4.88 -16.35 -2.60
N CYS A 68 -6.03 -16.90 -2.26
CA CYS A 68 -7.07 -16.11 -1.58
C CYS A 68 -6.94 -16.10 -0.07
N GLU A 69 -6.10 -16.94 0.53
CA GLU A 69 -5.94 -17.02 1.99
C GLU A 69 -4.48 -17.18 2.44
N GLY A 70 -3.52 -16.88 1.56
CA GLY A 70 -2.11 -16.98 1.92
C GLY A 70 -1.73 -16.13 3.11
N TRP A 71 -2.41 -15.02 3.33
CA TRP A 71 -2.17 -14.14 4.47
C TRP A 71 -2.35 -14.85 5.83
N ARG A 72 -3.05 -15.99 5.85
CA ARG A 72 -3.20 -16.76 7.10
C ARG A 72 -1.86 -17.36 7.57
N GLN A 73 -0.85 -17.35 6.70
CA GLN A 73 0.51 -17.78 7.06
C GLN A 73 1.33 -16.70 7.75
N LEU A 74 0.84 -15.48 7.83
CA LEU A 74 1.52 -14.41 8.54
C LEU A 74 1.53 -14.70 10.05
N ASP A 75 2.60 -14.30 10.71
CA ASP A 75 2.71 -14.46 12.16
C ASP A 75 1.63 -13.64 12.87
N GLY A 76 0.82 -14.30 13.65
CA GLY A 76 -0.28 -13.65 14.37
C GLY A 76 -1.53 -13.45 13.53
N ALA A 77 -1.68 -14.17 12.42
CA ALA A 77 -2.83 -14.04 11.52
C ALA A 77 -4.18 -14.31 12.20
N SER A 78 -4.19 -15.08 13.29
CA SER A 78 -5.42 -15.30 14.07
C SER A 78 -6.03 -14.03 14.64
N ARG A 79 -5.25 -12.96 14.72
CA ARG A 79 -5.76 -11.63 15.12
C ARG A 79 -6.80 -11.05 14.17
N ASP A 80 -6.84 -11.57 12.94
CA ASP A 80 -7.76 -11.05 11.92
C ASP A 80 -9.22 -11.22 12.35
N ASP A 81 -9.56 -12.36 12.93
CA ASP A 81 -10.90 -12.60 13.47
C ASP A 81 -11.22 -11.65 14.63
N ASP A 82 -10.26 -11.37 15.48
CA ASP A 82 -10.43 -10.41 16.58
C ASP A 82 -10.65 -9.00 16.06
N MET A 83 -9.93 -8.60 15.01
CA MET A 83 -10.13 -7.29 14.37
C MET A 83 -11.57 -7.16 13.89
N LYS A 84 -12.03 -8.16 13.16
CA LYS A 84 -13.39 -8.18 12.63
C LYS A 84 -14.44 -8.13 13.74
N ALA A 85 -14.24 -8.91 14.79
CA ALA A 85 -15.16 -8.95 15.93
C ALA A 85 -15.25 -7.61 16.65
N ARG A 86 -14.20 -6.81 16.58
CA ARG A 86 -14.15 -5.47 17.21
C ARG A 86 -14.53 -4.33 16.27
N GLY A 87 -15.02 -4.65 15.08
CA GLY A 87 -15.39 -3.64 14.10
C GLY A 87 -14.22 -2.98 13.38
N VAL A 88 -13.04 -3.58 13.45
CA VAL A 88 -11.87 -3.15 12.68
C VAL A 88 -11.84 -3.98 11.39
N ALA A 89 -11.58 -3.33 10.27
CA ALA A 89 -11.53 -4.03 8.98
C ALA A 89 -10.48 -5.14 9.01
N ASP A 90 -10.88 -6.32 8.55
CA ASP A 90 -9.99 -7.46 8.40
C ASP A 90 -9.15 -7.35 7.11
N ILE A 91 -8.23 -8.28 6.92
CA ILE A 91 -7.31 -8.27 5.76
C ILE A 91 -8.09 -8.22 4.44
N GLU A 92 -9.09 -9.06 4.25
CA GLU A 92 -9.83 -9.11 2.99
C GLU A 92 -10.61 -7.83 2.74
N THR A 93 -11.21 -7.26 3.79
CA THR A 93 -11.90 -5.98 3.68
C THR A 93 -10.93 -4.85 3.28
N LEU A 94 -9.73 -4.84 3.85
CA LEU A 94 -8.71 -3.85 3.50
C LEU A 94 -8.21 -4.02 2.08
N LEU A 95 -8.00 -5.27 1.63
CA LEU A 95 -7.63 -5.55 0.25
C LEU A 95 -8.71 -5.08 -0.72
N ASP A 96 -9.98 -5.34 -0.40
CA ASP A 96 -11.10 -4.87 -1.21
C ASP A 96 -11.12 -3.34 -1.30
N ALA A 97 -10.91 -2.67 -0.19
CA ALA A 97 -10.84 -1.20 -0.16
C ALA A 97 -9.68 -0.68 -1.01
N CYS A 98 -8.52 -1.29 -0.90
CA CYS A 98 -7.35 -0.90 -1.69
C CYS A 98 -7.61 -1.09 -3.19
N ARG A 99 -8.24 -2.20 -3.58
CA ARG A 99 -8.60 -2.42 -4.99
C ARG A 99 -9.60 -1.37 -5.49
N ALA A 100 -10.61 -1.08 -4.68
CA ALA A 100 -11.63 -0.10 -5.04
C ALA A 100 -11.07 1.31 -5.18
N LEU A 101 -9.98 1.60 -4.49
CA LEU A 101 -9.33 2.91 -4.49
C LEU A 101 -8.09 2.96 -5.41
N ASP A 102 -7.94 1.97 -6.26
CA ASP A 102 -6.87 1.91 -7.28
C ASP A 102 -5.45 1.91 -6.71
N VAL A 103 -5.25 1.30 -5.55
CA VAL A 103 -3.91 1.06 -5.03
C VAL A 103 -3.19 0.08 -5.99
N SER A 104 -1.98 0.44 -6.39
CA SER A 104 -1.16 -0.41 -7.26
C SER A 104 -0.39 -1.42 -6.42
N PHE A 105 -0.50 -2.71 -6.74
CA PHE A 105 0.21 -3.77 -6.04
C PHE A 105 1.39 -4.27 -6.88
N ILE A 106 2.56 -4.30 -6.25
CA ILE A 106 3.78 -4.85 -6.86
C ILE A 106 4.33 -5.91 -5.92
N VAL A 107 4.65 -7.08 -6.45
CA VAL A 107 5.38 -8.12 -5.72
C VAL A 107 6.82 -8.12 -6.18
N CYS A 108 7.73 -8.10 -5.23
CA CYS A 108 9.16 -8.05 -5.49
C CYS A 108 9.66 -9.33 -6.14
N GLU A 109 10.25 -9.19 -7.32
CA GLU A 109 10.84 -10.30 -8.05
C GLU A 109 11.93 -11.02 -7.24
N SER A 110 12.82 -10.26 -6.60
CA SER A 110 13.85 -10.83 -5.75
C SER A 110 13.26 -11.51 -4.51
N GLY A 111 12.20 -10.94 -3.97
CA GLY A 111 11.49 -11.53 -2.82
C GLY A 111 10.87 -12.88 -3.16
N LEU A 112 10.29 -13.01 -4.35
CA LEU A 112 9.75 -14.29 -4.81
C LEU A 112 10.86 -15.35 -4.86
N ARG A 113 12.01 -15.01 -5.44
CA ARG A 113 13.13 -15.95 -5.51
C ARG A 113 13.63 -16.32 -4.11
N ALA A 114 13.77 -15.35 -3.23
CA ALA A 114 14.32 -15.58 -1.90
C ALA A 114 13.40 -16.45 -1.04
N THR A 115 12.10 -16.34 -1.22
CA THR A 115 11.10 -17.05 -0.42
C THR A 115 10.55 -18.29 -1.11
N ARG A 116 10.95 -18.54 -2.35
CA ARG A 116 10.51 -19.70 -3.14
C ARG A 116 9.03 -19.70 -3.48
N TRP A 117 8.39 -18.55 -3.45
CA TRP A 117 7.05 -18.42 -3.98
C TRP A 117 7.11 -18.22 -5.50
N ASP A 118 6.17 -18.81 -6.21
CA ASP A 118 6.04 -18.63 -7.66
C ASP A 118 5.04 -17.53 -7.98
N ALA A 119 5.28 -16.83 -9.08
CA ALA A 119 4.32 -15.83 -9.55
C ALA A 119 2.94 -16.44 -9.80
N ASP A 120 2.89 -17.70 -10.22
CA ASP A 120 1.62 -18.41 -10.47
C ASP A 120 0.82 -18.67 -9.19
N SER A 121 1.44 -18.59 -8.02
CA SER A 121 0.75 -18.77 -6.75
C SER A 121 0.12 -17.48 -6.22
N LEU A 122 0.35 -16.35 -6.86
CA LEU A 122 -0.24 -15.08 -6.45
C LEU A 122 -1.74 -15.10 -6.71
N ARG A 123 -2.47 -14.35 -5.88
CA ARG A 123 -3.93 -14.31 -6.01
C ARG A 123 -4.33 -13.68 -7.35
N ASP A 124 -5.43 -14.18 -7.91
CA ASP A 124 -5.90 -13.79 -9.24
C ASP A 124 -7.01 -12.74 -9.21
N ASP A 125 -7.50 -12.40 -8.03
CA ASP A 125 -8.54 -11.38 -7.84
C ASP A 125 -7.97 -9.96 -7.68
N THR A 126 -6.65 -9.82 -7.78
CA THR A 126 -5.94 -8.55 -7.61
C THR A 126 -4.96 -8.40 -8.76
N ASP A 127 -4.95 -7.22 -9.36
CA ASP A 127 -3.97 -6.91 -10.41
C ASP A 127 -2.62 -6.67 -9.74
N ILE A 128 -1.71 -7.63 -9.88
CA ILE A 128 -0.38 -7.61 -9.25
C ILE A 128 0.68 -7.60 -10.33
N GLU A 129 1.54 -6.60 -10.26
CA GLU A 129 2.73 -6.54 -11.11
C GLU A 129 3.90 -7.22 -10.38
N VAL A 130 4.64 -8.08 -11.08
CA VAL A 130 5.90 -8.64 -10.55
C VAL A 130 7.05 -7.81 -11.09
N ALA A 131 7.76 -7.13 -10.21
CA ALA A 131 8.81 -6.20 -10.61
C ALA A 131 9.82 -6.00 -9.48
N GLY A 132 10.84 -5.20 -9.74
CA GLY A 132 11.89 -4.91 -8.76
C GLY A 132 11.78 -3.52 -8.16
N LEU A 133 12.75 -3.19 -7.31
CA LEU A 133 12.82 -1.89 -6.63
C LEU A 133 12.91 -0.71 -7.59
N VAL A 134 13.56 -0.89 -8.72
CA VAL A 134 13.67 0.18 -9.72
C VAL A 134 12.28 0.60 -10.20
N THR A 135 11.40 -0.39 -10.44
CA THR A 135 10.03 -0.11 -10.84
C THR A 135 9.27 0.65 -9.75
N LEU A 136 9.44 0.25 -8.50
CA LEU A 136 8.83 0.96 -7.37
C LEU A 136 9.30 2.43 -7.32
N ILE A 137 10.61 2.63 -7.38
CA ILE A 137 11.20 3.98 -7.27
C ILE A 137 10.69 4.87 -8.41
N HIS A 138 10.62 4.34 -9.62
CA HIS A 138 10.04 5.06 -10.74
C HIS A 138 8.56 5.36 -10.55
N ALA A 139 7.82 4.39 -10.03
CA ALA A 139 6.38 4.52 -9.88
C ALA A 139 5.98 5.61 -8.89
N ILE A 140 6.77 5.81 -7.83
CA ILE A 140 6.49 6.85 -6.84
C ILE A 140 7.11 8.20 -7.20
N ASP A 141 8.04 8.20 -8.15
CA ASP A 141 8.73 9.40 -8.63
C ASP A 141 9.35 10.18 -7.45
N HIS A 142 8.92 11.39 -7.20
CA HIS A 142 9.39 12.21 -6.08
C HIS A 142 8.52 12.05 -4.83
N GLY A 143 7.78 10.96 -4.73
CA GLY A 143 6.91 10.68 -3.59
C GLY A 143 7.67 10.20 -2.36
N GLU A 144 6.90 9.86 -1.36
CA GLU A 144 7.41 9.37 -0.08
C GLU A 144 7.41 7.84 -0.05
N MET A 145 8.33 7.27 0.71
CA MET A 145 8.36 5.83 0.97
C MET A 145 8.35 5.56 2.47
N VAL A 146 7.57 4.56 2.87
CA VAL A 146 7.50 4.08 4.24
C VAL A 146 7.61 2.55 4.21
N SER A 147 8.35 1.97 5.15
CA SER A 147 8.49 0.51 5.23
C SER A 147 7.83 -0.05 6.50
N PHE A 148 7.33 -1.28 6.35
CA PHE A 148 6.64 -2.03 7.41
C PHE A 148 7.23 -3.42 7.58
#